data_54091e3d4bedab62b080245e1f612415
#
_entry.id   54091e3d4bedab62b080245e1f612415
#
_cell.length_a   1.000
_cell.length_b   1.000
_cell.length_c   1.000
_cell.angle_alpha   90.00
_cell.angle_beta   90.00
_cell.angle_gamma   90.00
#
_symmetry.space_group_name_H-M   'P 1'
#
loop_
_entity.id
_entity.type
_entity.pdbx_description
1 polymer ?
#
loop_
_entity_poly.entity_id
_entity_poly.type
_entity_poly.pdbx_seq_one_letter_code
_entity_poly.pdbx_strand_id
1 'polypeptide(L)'
;PIDCLVQDWYTWEEGLWGEKIFDKKRYPDLPDTVKRLHDDHFHFMVSVWPNMSPDGENYAEFAKVGKLLPNSNVYDAFDEEARNLYFRQCQDEILAAGTDAFWCDNAEPFSDADWSGIHKKPENERYQVVVDESKKSMEWERLNSYGLYHAKGMYENWRKSIKDKRMVNLTRSGYAS
;
A
#
# COMPACT_ATOMS: atom_id res chain seq x y z
N PRO A 1 -2.25 -26.76 -8.78
CA PRO A 1 -2.32 -26.34 -7.39
C PRO A 1 -2.28 -24.82 -7.32
N ILE A 2 -3.00 -24.24 -6.35
CA ILE A 2 -2.96 -22.81 -6.03
C ILE A 2 -2.42 -22.72 -4.62
N ASP A 3 -1.40 -21.91 -4.39
CA ASP A 3 -0.72 -21.83 -3.11
C ASP A 3 -1.04 -20.53 -2.34
N CYS A 4 -1.60 -19.52 -3.03
CA CYS A 4 -1.92 -18.23 -2.44
C CYS A 4 -3.22 -17.66 -3.02
N LEU A 5 -4.07 -17.14 -2.15
CA LEU A 5 -5.22 -16.34 -2.50
C LEU A 5 -4.86 -14.87 -2.29
N VAL A 6 -5.12 -14.05 -3.29
CA VAL A 6 -4.86 -12.61 -3.24
C VAL A 6 -6.17 -11.85 -3.09
N GLN A 7 -6.29 -11.10 -2.01
CA GLN A 7 -7.31 -10.07 -1.87
C GLN A 7 -6.76 -8.79 -2.49
N ASP A 8 -7.08 -8.62 -3.75
CA ASP A 8 -6.79 -7.39 -4.48
C ASP A 8 -7.85 -6.34 -4.15
N TRP A 9 -7.62 -5.10 -4.52
CA TRP A 9 -8.58 -4.01 -4.50
C TRP A 9 -9.99 -4.45 -4.07
N TYR A 10 -10.67 -4.00 -3.12
CA TYR A 10 -10.36 -3.11 -2.03
C TYR A 10 -10.94 -3.73 -0.75
N THR A 11 -10.23 -3.60 0.35
CA THR A 11 -10.66 -4.15 1.64
C THR A 11 -11.51 -3.16 2.43
N TRP A 12 -11.30 -1.89 2.26
CA TRP A 12 -11.84 -0.74 3.01
C TRP A 12 -13.33 -0.47 2.71
N GLU A 13 -13.98 0.34 3.53
CA GLU A 13 -15.35 0.82 3.29
C GLU A 13 -15.38 1.78 2.09
N GLU A 14 -16.57 1.93 1.50
CA GLU A 14 -16.77 2.82 0.35
C GLU A 14 -16.31 4.25 0.66
N GLY A 15 -15.53 4.83 -0.23
CA GLY A 15 -14.95 6.17 -0.08
C GLY A 15 -13.64 6.23 0.72
N LEU A 16 -13.29 5.20 1.51
CA LEU A 16 -12.10 5.16 2.36
C LEU A 16 -10.92 4.44 1.67
N TRP A 17 -10.66 4.77 0.42
CA TRP A 17 -9.60 4.11 -0.36
C TRP A 17 -8.21 4.27 0.29
N GLY A 18 -7.46 3.17 0.30
CA GLY A 18 -6.12 3.09 0.90
C GLY A 18 -6.08 2.90 2.42
N GLU A 19 -7.23 2.86 3.11
CA GLU A 19 -7.29 2.47 4.52
C GLU A 19 -6.84 1.01 4.71
N LYS A 20 -6.08 0.74 5.78
CA LYS A 20 -5.58 -0.59 6.13
C LYS A 20 -6.57 -1.32 7.02
N ILE A 21 -7.81 -1.38 6.56
CA ILE A 21 -8.94 -2.01 7.29
C ILE A 21 -9.69 -2.99 6.40
N PHE A 22 -10.46 -3.84 7.02
CA PHE A 22 -11.45 -4.67 6.33
C PHE A 22 -12.87 -4.19 6.66
N ASP A 23 -13.65 -3.90 5.62
CA ASP A 23 -15.07 -3.58 5.75
C ASP A 23 -15.81 -4.76 6.41
N LYS A 24 -16.26 -4.57 7.64
CA LYS A 24 -16.91 -5.62 8.43
C LYS A 24 -18.19 -6.18 7.81
N LYS A 25 -18.85 -5.44 6.91
CA LYS A 25 -20.02 -5.93 6.19
C LYS A 25 -19.66 -6.94 5.10
N ARG A 26 -18.53 -6.72 4.42
CA ARG A 26 -18.03 -7.63 3.37
C ARG A 26 -17.19 -8.77 3.92
N TYR A 27 -16.53 -8.54 5.05
CA TYR A 27 -15.61 -9.49 5.69
C TYR A 27 -16.01 -9.75 7.15
N PRO A 28 -17.27 -10.23 7.42
CA PRO A 28 -17.76 -10.38 8.79
C PRO A 28 -16.98 -11.40 9.63
N ASP A 29 -16.45 -12.45 8.98
CA ASP A 29 -15.78 -13.58 9.62
C ASP A 29 -14.37 -13.79 9.03
N LEU A 30 -13.65 -12.70 8.73
CA LEU A 30 -12.36 -12.79 8.03
C LEU A 30 -11.32 -13.65 8.76
N PRO A 31 -11.08 -13.50 10.08
CA PRO A 31 -10.09 -14.33 10.78
C PRO A 31 -10.36 -15.82 10.65
N ASP A 32 -11.63 -16.24 10.78
CA ASP A 32 -12.03 -17.64 10.63
C ASP A 32 -11.88 -18.11 9.17
N THR A 33 -12.13 -17.23 8.21
CA THR A 33 -11.93 -17.52 6.78
C THR A 33 -10.44 -17.71 6.48
N VAL A 34 -9.58 -16.81 6.96
CA VAL A 34 -8.12 -16.93 6.78
C VAL A 34 -7.59 -18.18 7.48
N LYS A 35 -8.08 -18.48 8.68
CA LYS A 35 -7.72 -19.74 9.37
C LYS A 35 -8.05 -20.97 8.52
N ARG A 36 -9.23 -21.04 7.91
CA ARG A 36 -9.61 -22.15 7.01
C ARG A 36 -8.70 -22.22 5.78
N LEU A 37 -8.31 -21.08 5.21
CA LEU A 37 -7.32 -21.06 4.12
C LEU A 37 -5.99 -21.68 4.56
N HIS A 38 -5.51 -21.33 5.75
CA HIS A 38 -4.28 -21.91 6.31
C HIS A 38 -4.41 -23.42 6.59
N ASP A 39 -5.55 -23.86 7.11
CA ASP A 39 -5.84 -25.30 7.35
C ASP A 39 -5.80 -26.08 6.01
N ASP A 40 -6.20 -25.45 4.91
CA ASP A 40 -6.14 -26.00 3.54
C ASP A 40 -4.81 -25.73 2.82
N HIS A 41 -3.81 -25.24 3.54
CA HIS A 41 -2.46 -24.92 3.05
C HIS A 41 -2.37 -23.78 2.02
N PHE A 42 -3.32 -22.86 2.04
CA PHE A 42 -3.23 -21.61 1.27
C PHE A 42 -2.60 -20.49 2.08
N HIS A 43 -1.83 -19.67 1.42
CA HIS A 43 -1.42 -18.35 1.94
C HIS A 43 -2.45 -17.29 1.57
N PHE A 44 -2.51 -16.23 2.35
CA PHE A 44 -3.36 -15.08 2.11
C PHE A 44 -2.54 -13.81 1.93
N MET A 45 -2.66 -13.18 0.77
CA MET A 45 -1.99 -11.93 0.41
C MET A 45 -3.02 -10.80 0.28
N VAL A 46 -2.68 -9.62 0.78
CA VAL A 46 -3.57 -8.45 0.72
C VAL A 46 -2.88 -7.29 0.01
N SER A 47 -3.62 -6.65 -0.89
CA SER A 47 -3.21 -5.42 -1.55
C SER A 47 -3.28 -4.24 -0.57
N VAL A 48 -2.22 -3.43 -0.53
CA VAL A 48 -2.13 -2.21 0.29
C VAL A 48 -1.56 -1.06 -0.54
N TRP A 49 -2.06 0.16 -0.26
CA TRP A 49 -1.70 1.35 -1.00
C TRP A 49 -0.99 2.38 -0.13
N PRO A 50 0.02 3.11 -0.65
CA PRO A 50 0.68 4.18 0.08
C PRO A 50 -0.13 5.48 0.14
N ASN A 51 -1.05 5.70 -0.78
CA ASN A 51 -1.97 6.82 -0.79
C ASN A 51 -3.28 6.46 -0.08
N MET A 52 -3.90 7.44 0.56
CA MET A 52 -5.03 7.23 1.46
C MET A 52 -6.11 8.30 1.24
N SER A 53 -7.36 7.90 1.42
CA SER A 53 -8.48 8.84 1.46
C SER A 53 -8.28 9.88 2.57
N PRO A 54 -8.43 11.18 2.28
CA PRO A 54 -8.37 12.20 3.32
C PRO A 54 -9.46 12.09 4.39
N ASP A 55 -10.52 11.35 4.11
CA ASP A 55 -11.62 11.10 5.05
C ASP A 55 -11.34 9.92 6.00
N GLY A 56 -10.21 9.21 5.80
CA GLY A 56 -9.85 8.03 6.57
C GLY A 56 -9.03 8.32 7.82
N GLU A 57 -9.10 7.39 8.79
CA GLU A 57 -8.36 7.48 10.05
C GLU A 57 -6.85 7.32 9.84
N ASN A 58 -6.42 6.45 8.92
CA ASN A 58 -5.00 6.27 8.61
C ASN A 58 -4.39 7.58 8.07
N TYR A 59 -5.09 8.26 7.16
CA TYR A 59 -4.67 9.57 6.68
C TYR A 59 -4.58 10.59 7.82
N ALA A 60 -5.63 10.68 8.65
CA ALA A 60 -5.68 11.64 9.76
C ALA A 60 -4.51 11.46 10.73
N GLU A 61 -4.09 10.22 10.98
CA GLU A 61 -2.94 9.93 11.83
C GLU A 61 -1.64 10.45 11.22
N PHE A 62 -1.40 10.22 9.91
CA PHE A 62 -0.23 10.76 9.20
C PHE A 62 -0.23 12.30 9.17
N ALA A 63 -1.38 12.89 8.89
CA ALA A 63 -1.52 14.35 8.86
C ALA A 63 -1.21 14.99 10.22
N LYS A 64 -1.68 14.37 11.32
CA LYS A 64 -1.44 14.82 12.68
C LYS A 64 0.05 14.88 13.05
N VAL A 65 0.84 13.94 12.54
CA VAL A 65 2.29 13.86 12.84
C VAL A 65 3.16 14.49 11.76
N GLY A 66 2.55 15.07 10.70
CA GLY A 66 3.29 15.73 9.61
C GLY A 66 4.13 14.78 8.77
N LYS A 67 3.65 13.55 8.54
CA LYS A 67 4.38 12.48 7.84
C LYS A 67 3.77 12.14 6.47
N LEU A 68 3.04 13.07 5.88
CA LEU A 68 2.62 13.00 4.48
C LEU A 68 3.63 13.72 3.59
N LEU A 69 3.75 13.29 2.35
CA LEU A 69 4.43 14.08 1.32
C LEU A 69 3.70 15.41 1.11
N PRO A 70 4.40 16.51 0.86
CA PRO A 70 3.78 17.81 0.60
C PRO A 70 2.69 17.74 -0.49
N ASN A 71 1.61 18.48 -0.32
CA ASN A 71 0.51 18.60 -1.28
C ASN A 71 -0.10 17.28 -1.75
N SER A 72 -0.05 16.24 -0.94
CA SER A 72 -0.53 14.91 -1.33
C SER A 72 -1.21 14.17 -0.17
N ASN A 73 -1.84 13.05 -0.52
CA ASN A 73 -2.42 12.08 0.40
C ASN A 73 -1.57 10.81 0.51
N VAL A 74 -0.31 10.91 0.15
CA VAL A 74 0.68 9.84 0.17
C VAL A 74 1.58 10.02 1.39
N TYR A 75 1.83 8.95 2.15
CA TYR A 75 2.75 9.05 3.27
C TYR A 75 4.20 9.20 2.79
N ASP A 76 5.04 9.86 3.58
CA ASP A 76 6.46 10.07 3.24
C ASP A 76 7.28 8.80 3.48
N ALA A 77 7.40 7.96 2.45
CA ALA A 77 8.19 6.73 2.55
C ALA A 77 9.71 6.98 2.72
N PHE A 78 10.20 8.18 2.49
CA PHE A 78 11.61 8.52 2.72
C PHE A 78 11.93 8.71 4.22
N ASP A 79 10.93 9.03 5.02
CA ASP A 79 11.03 9.16 6.47
C ASP A 79 10.87 7.79 7.16
N GLU A 80 11.80 7.43 8.06
CA GLU A 80 11.75 6.15 8.76
C GLU A 80 10.56 6.03 9.71
N GLU A 81 10.22 7.11 10.42
CA GLU A 81 9.08 7.09 11.35
C GLU A 81 7.76 6.93 10.59
N ALA A 82 7.66 7.55 9.41
CA ALA A 82 6.50 7.38 8.53
C ALA A 82 6.38 5.93 8.04
N ARG A 83 7.49 5.28 7.64
CA ARG A 83 7.48 3.85 7.28
C ARG A 83 7.07 2.97 8.46
N ASN A 84 7.54 3.28 9.66
CA ASN A 84 7.17 2.55 10.87
C ASN A 84 5.67 2.71 11.18
N LEU A 85 5.14 3.92 11.05
CA LEU A 85 3.71 4.21 11.22
C LEU A 85 2.86 3.46 10.19
N TYR A 86 3.25 3.48 8.91
CA TYR A 86 2.54 2.76 7.85
C TYR A 86 2.47 1.27 8.14
N PHE A 87 3.60 0.65 8.49
CA PHE A 87 3.64 -0.78 8.81
C PHE A 87 2.80 -1.09 10.05
N ARG A 88 2.82 -0.26 11.08
CA ARG A 88 1.98 -0.44 12.26
C ARG A 88 0.50 -0.45 11.89
N GLN A 89 0.03 0.47 11.04
CA GLN A 89 -1.36 0.45 10.55
C GLN A 89 -1.70 -0.85 9.82
N CYS A 90 -0.77 -1.37 8.99
CA CYS A 90 -0.94 -2.68 8.38
C CYS A 90 -0.94 -3.82 9.41
N GLN A 91 -0.14 -3.72 10.45
CA GLN A 91 -0.03 -4.74 11.50
C GLN A 91 -1.29 -4.83 12.34
N ASP A 92 -1.87 -3.70 12.71
CA ASP A 92 -2.98 -3.62 13.64
C ASP A 92 -4.26 -4.26 13.07
N GLU A 93 -4.46 -4.26 11.76
CA GLU A 93 -5.66 -4.79 11.12
C GLU A 93 -5.35 -5.90 10.10
N ILE A 94 -4.47 -5.63 9.13
CA ILE A 94 -4.23 -6.57 8.01
C ILE A 94 -3.50 -7.83 8.50
N LEU A 95 -2.38 -7.66 9.22
CA LEU A 95 -1.65 -8.81 9.78
C LEU A 95 -2.40 -9.48 10.91
N ALA A 96 -3.14 -8.72 11.73
CA ALA A 96 -3.98 -9.27 12.78
C ALA A 96 -5.07 -10.21 12.26
N ALA A 97 -5.53 -10.00 11.02
CA ALA A 97 -6.46 -10.90 10.33
C ALA A 97 -5.82 -12.21 9.84
N GLY A 98 -4.49 -12.37 9.95
CA GLY A 98 -3.77 -13.57 9.55
C GLY A 98 -3.10 -13.50 8.17
N THR A 99 -2.95 -12.31 7.58
CA THR A 99 -2.29 -12.12 6.28
C THR A 99 -0.84 -12.61 6.31
N ASP A 100 -0.41 -13.31 5.24
CA ASP A 100 0.92 -13.87 5.10
C ASP A 100 1.85 -13.04 4.24
N ALA A 101 1.30 -12.17 3.38
CA ALA A 101 2.06 -11.42 2.39
C ALA A 101 1.35 -10.12 2.01
N PHE A 102 2.11 -9.17 1.47
CA PHE A 102 1.56 -7.92 0.96
C PHE A 102 1.78 -7.77 -0.55
N TRP A 103 0.75 -7.26 -1.21
CA TRP A 103 0.90 -6.64 -2.52
C TRP A 103 0.94 -5.13 -2.32
N CYS A 104 2.14 -4.55 -2.38
CA CYS A 104 2.33 -3.11 -2.35
C CYS A 104 1.95 -2.52 -3.70
N ASP A 105 0.65 -2.40 -3.93
CA ASP A 105 0.10 -1.81 -5.14
C ASP A 105 0.18 -0.27 -5.08
N ASN A 106 0.07 0.37 -6.24
CA ASN A 106 0.16 1.82 -6.37
C ASN A 106 1.43 2.42 -5.71
N ALA A 107 2.52 1.65 -5.71
CA ALA A 107 3.81 2.07 -5.14
C ALA A 107 4.56 3.09 -6.01
N GLU A 108 4.02 3.43 -7.16
CA GLU A 108 4.24 4.66 -7.93
C GLU A 108 3.05 5.60 -7.71
N PRO A 109 2.96 6.34 -6.61
CA PRO A 109 1.72 6.86 -6.05
C PRO A 109 1.08 8.02 -6.81
N PHE A 110 1.75 8.52 -7.84
CA PHE A 110 1.27 9.59 -8.69
C PHE A 110 0.95 9.08 -10.08
N SER A 111 -0.18 9.51 -10.62
CA SER A 111 -0.68 9.07 -11.93
C SER A 111 -1.21 10.26 -12.73
N ASP A 112 -1.59 10.00 -13.97
CA ASP A 112 -2.29 10.98 -14.80
C ASP A 112 -3.78 11.13 -14.44
N ALA A 113 -4.21 10.47 -13.36
CA ALA A 113 -5.59 10.44 -12.86
C ALA A 113 -6.65 9.98 -13.89
N ASP A 114 -6.25 9.38 -15.00
CA ASP A 114 -7.15 8.80 -16.00
C ASP A 114 -7.32 7.29 -15.77
N TRP A 115 -8.29 6.93 -14.96
CA TRP A 115 -8.63 5.55 -14.61
C TRP A 115 -9.61 4.89 -15.59
N SER A 116 -9.97 5.56 -16.69
CA SER A 116 -10.96 5.05 -17.65
C SER A 116 -10.50 3.82 -18.45
N GLY A 117 -9.20 3.53 -18.46
CA GLY A 117 -8.59 2.53 -19.32
C GLY A 117 -8.50 2.94 -20.81
N ILE A 118 -9.13 4.05 -21.17
CA ILE A 118 -9.07 4.64 -22.51
C ILE A 118 -8.39 6.00 -22.39
N HIS A 119 -7.06 5.99 -22.49
CA HIS A 119 -6.29 7.22 -22.34
C HIS A 119 -6.47 8.14 -23.53
N LYS A 120 -6.99 9.34 -23.28
CA LYS A 120 -7.24 10.36 -24.31
C LYS A 120 -5.98 11.09 -24.74
N LYS A 121 -4.97 11.13 -23.86
CA LYS A 121 -3.70 11.80 -24.12
C LYS A 121 -2.67 10.82 -24.69
N PRO A 122 -1.79 11.27 -25.60
CA PRO A 122 -0.63 10.50 -26.03
C PRO A 122 0.26 10.11 -24.85
N GLU A 123 1.00 9.04 -24.97
CA GLU A 123 1.82 8.47 -23.89
C GLU A 123 2.84 9.47 -23.34
N ASN A 124 3.52 10.21 -24.20
CA ASN A 124 4.49 11.22 -23.79
C ASN A 124 3.85 12.37 -22.97
N GLU A 125 2.63 12.77 -23.27
CA GLU A 125 1.91 13.78 -22.50
C GLU A 125 1.49 13.21 -21.11
N ARG A 126 1.11 11.95 -21.07
CA ARG A 126 0.77 11.26 -19.81
C ARG A 126 1.97 11.18 -18.89
N TYR A 127 3.13 10.79 -19.41
CA TYR A 127 4.37 10.81 -18.63
C TYR A 127 4.70 12.20 -18.08
N GLN A 128 4.50 13.24 -18.87
CA GLN A 128 4.73 14.61 -18.41
C GLN A 128 3.78 14.97 -17.25
N VAL A 129 2.51 14.59 -17.33
CA VAL A 129 1.55 14.80 -16.23
C VAL A 129 2.00 14.10 -14.95
N VAL A 130 2.42 12.84 -15.04
CA VAL A 130 2.93 12.09 -13.86
C VAL A 130 4.15 12.77 -13.25
N VAL A 131 5.09 13.20 -14.08
CA VAL A 131 6.29 13.91 -13.62
C VAL A 131 5.92 15.24 -12.94
N ASP A 132 5.01 16.00 -13.54
CA ASP A 132 4.60 17.30 -12.99
C ASP A 132 3.80 17.16 -11.69
N GLU A 133 2.96 16.14 -11.56
CA GLU A 133 2.28 15.81 -10.30
C GLU A 133 3.27 15.37 -9.22
N SER A 134 4.20 14.48 -9.57
CA SER A 134 5.21 14.00 -8.62
C SER A 134 6.07 15.12 -8.07
N LYS A 135 6.49 16.07 -8.90
CA LYS A 135 7.32 17.23 -8.51
C LYS A 135 6.65 18.17 -7.51
N LYS A 136 5.34 18.16 -7.41
CA LYS A 136 4.63 18.96 -6.39
C LYS A 136 4.85 18.43 -4.98
N SER A 137 5.23 17.16 -4.86
CA SER A 137 5.25 16.43 -3.61
C SER A 137 6.61 15.88 -3.23
N MET A 138 7.55 15.77 -4.17
CA MET A 138 8.89 15.27 -3.91
C MET A 138 9.94 15.87 -4.83
N GLU A 139 11.19 15.83 -4.38
CA GLU A 139 12.35 16.31 -5.14
C GLU A 139 12.59 15.45 -6.37
N TRP A 140 13.08 16.08 -7.41
CA TRP A 140 13.36 15.46 -8.70
C TRP A 140 14.20 14.18 -8.61
N GLU A 141 15.26 14.20 -7.79
CA GLU A 141 16.19 13.08 -7.62
C GLU A 141 15.55 11.85 -6.97
N ARG A 142 14.36 12.02 -6.36
CA ARG A 142 13.67 10.97 -5.61
C ARG A 142 12.51 10.34 -6.37
N LEU A 143 12.14 10.87 -7.56
CA LEU A 143 10.92 10.44 -8.26
C LEU A 143 10.81 8.92 -8.45
N ASN A 144 11.91 8.25 -8.80
CA ASN A 144 11.91 6.83 -9.10
C ASN A 144 12.24 5.93 -7.89
N SER A 145 12.47 6.51 -6.72
CA SER A 145 12.89 5.73 -5.55
C SER A 145 11.80 5.55 -4.50
N TYR A 146 10.62 6.14 -4.68
CA TYR A 146 9.55 6.04 -3.72
C TYR A 146 9.17 4.58 -3.42
N GLY A 147 8.91 3.78 -4.45
CA GLY A 147 8.55 2.36 -4.31
C GLY A 147 9.63 1.53 -3.59
N LEU A 148 10.91 1.85 -3.81
CA LEU A 148 12.02 1.22 -3.10
C LEU A 148 11.95 1.49 -1.59
N TYR A 149 11.75 2.76 -1.19
CA TYR A 149 11.65 3.11 0.23
C TYR A 149 10.39 2.56 0.88
N HIS A 150 9.27 2.55 0.14
CA HIS A 150 8.04 1.89 0.60
C HIS A 150 8.27 0.39 0.86
N ALA A 151 8.80 -0.34 -0.12
CA ALA A 151 9.12 -1.76 0.02
C ALA A 151 10.13 -2.04 1.13
N LYS A 152 11.15 -1.18 1.27
CA LYS A 152 12.13 -1.22 2.37
C LYS A 152 11.43 -1.12 3.73
N GLY A 153 10.51 -0.17 3.90
CA GLY A 153 9.77 0.01 5.14
C GLY A 153 8.95 -1.23 5.51
N MET A 154 8.27 -1.81 4.53
CA MET A 154 7.52 -3.05 4.72
C MET A 154 8.43 -4.21 5.14
N TYR A 155 9.54 -4.41 4.43
CA TYR A 155 10.49 -5.49 4.74
C TYR A 155 11.15 -5.34 6.11
N GLU A 156 11.70 -4.18 6.41
CA GLU A 156 12.45 -3.96 7.65
C GLU A 156 11.55 -4.10 8.88
N ASN A 157 10.33 -3.57 8.82
CA ASN A 157 9.39 -3.67 9.92
C ASN A 157 8.83 -5.08 10.08
N TRP A 158 8.56 -5.79 8.97
CA TRP A 158 8.24 -7.20 9.05
C TRP A 158 9.34 -7.98 9.80
N ARG A 159 10.60 -7.78 9.38
CA ARG A 159 11.75 -8.48 9.99
C ARG A 159 11.97 -8.12 11.47
N LYS A 160 11.56 -6.92 11.89
CA LYS A 160 11.57 -6.52 13.31
C LYS A 160 10.49 -7.26 14.12
N SER A 161 9.30 -7.42 13.54
CA SER A 161 8.10 -7.91 14.24
C SER A 161 7.90 -9.43 14.12
N ILE A 162 8.21 -10.02 12.96
CA ILE A 162 7.94 -11.42 12.62
C ILE A 162 9.26 -12.13 12.32
N LYS A 163 9.68 -13.07 13.20
CA LYS A 163 10.99 -13.72 13.14
C LYS A 163 10.98 -15.07 12.43
N ASP A 164 9.87 -15.75 12.44
CA ASP A 164 9.69 -17.13 12.02
C ASP A 164 9.16 -17.28 10.58
N LYS A 165 8.67 -16.20 9.99
CA LYS A 165 8.19 -16.18 8.60
C LYS A 165 9.03 -15.28 7.70
N ARG A 166 9.25 -15.71 6.46
CA ARG A 166 9.77 -14.83 5.42
C ARG A 166 8.69 -13.82 5.02
N MET A 167 9.09 -12.60 4.78
CA MET A 167 8.22 -11.64 4.11
C MET A 167 8.15 -11.95 2.61
N VAL A 168 6.93 -11.96 2.08
CA VAL A 168 6.67 -11.86 0.65
C VAL A 168 6.03 -10.50 0.40
N ASN A 169 6.70 -9.71 -0.42
CA ASN A 169 6.28 -8.37 -0.79
C ASN A 169 6.28 -8.27 -2.32
N LEU A 170 5.10 -8.31 -2.91
CA LEU A 170 4.91 -8.04 -4.33
C LEU A 170 4.75 -6.54 -4.50
N THR A 171 5.65 -5.88 -5.21
CA THR A 171 5.53 -4.45 -5.51
C THR A 171 5.35 -4.22 -7.00
N ARG A 172 4.51 -3.26 -7.36
CA ARG A 172 4.25 -2.92 -8.75
C ARG A 172 5.34 -2.07 -9.36
N SER A 173 5.96 -1.21 -8.58
CA SER A 173 7.07 -0.38 -9.04
C SER A 173 8.37 -1.15 -9.02
N GLY A 174 8.99 -1.30 -10.16
CA GLY A 174 10.24 -2.01 -10.33
C GLY A 174 11.21 -1.21 -11.18
N TYR A 175 11.78 -0.16 -10.61
CA TYR A 175 12.99 0.40 -11.22
C TYR A 175 14.17 -0.45 -10.76
N ALA A 176 14.92 -0.97 -11.72
CA ALA A 176 16.18 -1.63 -11.42
C ALA A 176 17.13 -0.58 -10.82
N SER A 177 17.43 -0.72 -9.57
CA SER A 177 18.45 0.06 -8.88
C SER A 177 19.79 -0.64 -8.99
#